data_e3879d04a7bda5badff90598ff42f62f
#
_entry.id   e3879d04a7bda5badff90598ff42f62f
#
_cell.length_a   1.000
_cell.length_b   1.000
_cell.length_c   1.000
_cell.angle_alpha   90.00
_cell.angle_beta   90.00
_cell.angle_gamma   90.00
#
_symmetry.space_group_name_H-M   'P 1'
#
loop_
_entity.id
_entity.type
_entity.pdbx_description
1 polymer ?
#
loop_
_entity_poly.entity_id
_entity_poly.type
_entity_poly.pdbx_seq_one_letter_code
_entity_poly.pdbx_strand_id
1 'polypeptide(L)'
;MRVIAGSARHLKLKTIEGMGTRPTTDRIKETLFNMLSFYVEDSRFLDLFSGSGGIGIEALSRGAKQAVFVEQNKKAVACIKENLMHTHLNDKAVVMSKDVMTALRILEDKKQAFDYIFMDPPYGKLLEKEAVLYLDGSVLCDENTTIIIESDLDTEFSWVMDTGFTITKEKIYKTNKHTFLQRK
;
A
#
# COMPACT_ATOMS: atom_id res chain seq x y z
N MET A 1 -12.00 9.71 -6.88
CA MET A 1 -11.22 8.48 -7.15
C MET A 1 -12.19 7.35 -7.51
N ARG A 2 -11.81 6.39 -8.33
CA ARG A 2 -12.61 5.22 -8.74
C ARG A 2 -11.74 3.98 -8.85
N VAL A 3 -12.35 2.80 -8.84
CA VAL A 3 -11.67 1.54 -9.18
C VAL A 3 -11.45 1.48 -10.69
N ILE A 4 -10.22 1.14 -11.12
CA ILE A 4 -9.80 1.20 -12.51
C ILE A 4 -10.07 -0.11 -13.26
N ALA A 5 -9.80 -1.26 -12.60
CA ALA A 5 -9.94 -2.57 -13.24
C ALA A 5 -10.47 -3.62 -12.27
N GLY A 6 -10.75 -4.82 -12.78
CA GLY A 6 -11.21 -5.97 -12.00
C GLY A 6 -12.70 -5.98 -11.73
N SER A 7 -13.11 -6.72 -10.69
CA SER A 7 -14.52 -7.03 -10.38
C SER A 7 -15.35 -5.81 -9.97
N ALA A 8 -14.70 -4.79 -9.36
CA ALA A 8 -15.36 -3.54 -8.94
C ALA A 8 -15.06 -2.35 -9.88
N ARG A 9 -14.64 -2.63 -11.12
CA ARG A 9 -14.27 -1.60 -12.10
C ARG A 9 -15.36 -0.53 -12.24
N HIS A 10 -14.91 0.73 -12.35
CA HIS A 10 -15.70 1.97 -12.51
C HIS A 10 -16.47 2.41 -11.25
N LEU A 11 -16.56 1.64 -10.18
CA LEU A 11 -17.20 2.09 -8.95
C LEU A 11 -16.43 3.27 -8.37
N LYS A 12 -17.18 4.32 -7.99
CA LYS A 12 -16.61 5.51 -7.34
C LYS A 12 -16.33 5.20 -5.87
N LEU A 13 -15.15 5.58 -5.42
CA LEU A 13 -14.76 5.49 -4.01
C LEU A 13 -14.93 6.85 -3.34
N LYS A 14 -15.46 6.85 -2.13
CA LYS A 14 -15.44 8.01 -1.25
C LYS A 14 -13.99 8.40 -0.92
N THR A 15 -13.74 9.67 -0.81
CA THR A 15 -12.47 10.25 -0.37
C THR A 15 -12.72 11.14 0.83
N ILE A 16 -11.69 11.37 1.63
CA ILE A 16 -11.79 12.20 2.82
C ILE A 16 -11.37 13.61 2.43
N GLU A 17 -12.28 14.58 2.61
CA GLU A 17 -11.96 15.97 2.39
C GLU A 17 -11.07 16.51 3.52
N GLY A 18 -10.10 17.35 3.19
CA GLY A 18 -9.31 18.13 4.15
C GLY A 18 -8.12 17.42 4.80
N MET A 19 -7.71 16.24 4.36
CA MET A 19 -6.54 15.55 4.94
C MET A 19 -5.18 15.95 4.34
N GLY A 20 -5.13 16.99 3.51
CA GLY A 20 -3.85 17.46 2.93
C GLY A 20 -3.15 16.46 2.01
N THR A 21 -3.64 15.25 1.95
CA THR A 21 -3.13 14.21 1.05
C THR A 21 -3.81 14.38 -0.31
N ARG A 22 -3.01 14.57 -1.34
CA ARG A 22 -3.50 14.57 -2.72
C ARG A 22 -3.92 13.13 -3.04
N PRO A 23 -5.19 12.87 -3.42
CA PRO A 23 -5.57 11.52 -3.78
C PRO A 23 -4.69 11.02 -4.93
N THR A 24 -4.13 9.82 -4.80
CA THR A 24 -3.45 9.15 -5.91
C THR A 24 -4.37 9.17 -7.12
N THR A 25 -3.93 9.82 -8.20
CA THR A 25 -4.80 10.00 -9.36
C THR A 25 -5.10 8.65 -10.01
N ASP A 26 -6.25 8.54 -10.67
CA ASP A 26 -6.64 7.34 -11.42
C ASP A 26 -5.49 6.86 -12.34
N ARG A 27 -4.75 7.80 -12.98
CA ARG A 27 -3.62 7.51 -13.87
C ARG A 27 -2.41 6.94 -13.13
N ILE A 28 -2.07 7.47 -11.96
CA ILE A 28 -0.93 6.97 -11.16
C ILE A 28 -1.25 5.56 -10.68
N LYS A 29 -2.46 5.34 -10.16
CA LYS A 29 -2.94 4.04 -9.73
C LYS A 29 -2.96 3.02 -10.87
N GLU A 30 -3.46 3.39 -12.05
CA GLU A 30 -3.42 2.54 -13.24
C GLU A 30 -1.99 2.18 -13.62
N THR A 31 -1.08 3.15 -13.65
CA THR A 31 0.33 2.92 -13.96
C THR A 31 0.98 1.97 -12.95
N LEU A 32 0.73 2.16 -11.65
CA LEU A 32 1.23 1.28 -10.60
C LEU A 32 0.77 -0.16 -10.85
N PHE A 33 -0.52 -0.37 -10.96
CA PHE A 33 -1.06 -1.71 -11.12
C PHE A 33 -0.73 -2.35 -12.48
N ASN A 34 -0.50 -1.59 -13.53
CA ASN A 34 0.03 -2.13 -14.79
C ASN A 34 1.46 -2.64 -14.65
N MET A 35 2.27 -2.07 -13.75
CA MET A 35 3.60 -2.60 -13.43
C MET A 35 3.55 -3.88 -12.58
N LEU A 36 2.48 -4.10 -11.82
CA LEU A 36 2.25 -5.27 -10.98
C LEU A 36 1.38 -6.35 -11.67
N SER A 37 0.84 -6.07 -12.87
CA SER A 37 -0.37 -6.65 -13.47
C SER A 37 -0.44 -8.18 -13.56
N PHE A 38 0.69 -8.88 -13.67
CA PHE A 38 0.68 -10.34 -13.83
C PHE A 38 0.71 -11.12 -12.52
N TYR A 39 0.88 -10.45 -11.37
CA TYR A 39 1.14 -11.10 -10.07
C TYR A 39 0.23 -10.60 -8.95
N VAL A 40 -0.76 -9.76 -9.26
CA VAL A 40 -1.71 -9.26 -8.25
C VAL A 40 -2.78 -10.29 -7.92
N GLU A 41 -3.17 -11.12 -8.90
CA GLU A 41 -4.12 -12.21 -8.69
C GLU A 41 -3.58 -13.19 -7.65
N ASP A 42 -4.43 -13.63 -6.73
CA ASP A 42 -4.13 -14.49 -5.59
C ASP A 42 -3.08 -13.97 -4.59
N SER A 43 -2.57 -12.74 -4.79
CA SER A 43 -1.58 -12.12 -3.91
C SER A 43 -2.17 -11.71 -2.55
N ARG A 44 -1.29 -11.59 -1.57
CA ARG A 44 -1.54 -10.95 -0.27
C ARG A 44 -0.97 -9.56 -0.29
N PHE A 45 -1.85 -8.58 -0.17
CA PHE A 45 -1.51 -7.17 -0.28
C PHE A 45 -1.58 -6.47 1.08
N LEU A 46 -0.55 -5.73 1.45
CA LEU A 46 -0.52 -4.87 2.64
C LEU A 46 -0.48 -3.41 2.21
N ASP A 47 -1.50 -2.66 2.59
CA ASP A 47 -1.63 -1.22 2.33
C ASP A 47 -1.39 -0.47 3.64
N LEU A 48 -0.17 0.02 3.82
CA LEU A 48 0.23 0.85 4.94
C LEU A 48 -0.08 2.31 4.63
N PHE A 49 -0.62 3.05 5.58
CA PHE A 49 -1.12 4.43 5.37
C PHE A 49 -2.29 4.49 4.37
N SER A 50 -3.28 3.61 4.54
CA SER A 50 -4.30 3.32 3.51
C SER A 50 -5.22 4.48 3.15
N GLY A 51 -5.31 5.54 3.95
CA GLY A 51 -6.18 6.69 3.68
C GLY A 51 -7.64 6.27 3.45
N SER A 52 -8.15 6.43 2.21
CA SER A 52 -9.50 5.97 1.81
C SER A 52 -9.55 4.52 1.32
N GLY A 53 -8.42 3.82 1.32
CA GLY A 53 -8.31 2.42 0.88
C GLY A 53 -8.18 2.21 -0.63
N GLY A 54 -7.88 3.28 -1.38
CA GLY A 54 -7.94 3.24 -2.85
C GLY A 54 -6.97 2.26 -3.51
N ILE A 55 -5.81 2.00 -2.91
CA ILE A 55 -4.81 1.06 -3.42
C ILE A 55 -5.17 -0.38 -3.06
N GLY A 56 -5.43 -0.68 -1.79
CA GLY A 56 -5.81 -2.02 -1.37
C GLY A 56 -7.13 -2.50 -2.02
N ILE A 57 -8.11 -1.61 -2.21
CA ILE A 57 -9.37 -1.93 -2.91
C ILE A 57 -9.10 -2.23 -4.39
N GLU A 58 -8.21 -1.49 -5.05
CA GLU A 58 -7.80 -1.79 -6.42
C GLU A 58 -7.15 -3.17 -6.52
N ALA A 59 -6.25 -3.53 -5.56
CA ALA A 59 -5.64 -4.85 -5.50
C ALA A 59 -6.70 -5.95 -5.37
N LEU A 60 -7.64 -5.81 -4.44
CA LEU A 60 -8.74 -6.77 -4.28
C LEU A 60 -9.61 -6.89 -5.53
N SER A 61 -9.93 -5.76 -6.17
CA SER A 61 -10.71 -5.75 -7.41
C SER A 61 -10.02 -6.49 -8.56
N ARG A 62 -8.69 -6.47 -8.58
CA ARG A 62 -7.85 -7.17 -9.57
C ARG A 62 -7.54 -8.62 -9.20
N GLY A 63 -8.16 -9.15 -8.16
CA GLY A 63 -8.09 -10.56 -7.81
C GLY A 63 -7.15 -10.90 -6.66
N ALA A 64 -6.58 -9.93 -5.95
CA ALA A 64 -5.81 -10.22 -4.74
C ALA A 64 -6.62 -11.12 -3.79
N LYS A 65 -5.96 -12.12 -3.22
CA LYS A 65 -6.57 -13.07 -2.28
C LYS A 65 -7.02 -12.39 -1.01
N GLN A 66 -6.21 -11.45 -0.53
CA GLN A 66 -6.48 -10.68 0.69
C GLN A 66 -5.78 -9.33 0.61
N ALA A 67 -6.40 -8.30 1.16
CA ALA A 67 -5.74 -7.04 1.46
C ALA A 67 -5.89 -6.67 2.94
N VAL A 68 -4.78 -6.23 3.54
CA VAL A 68 -4.76 -5.68 4.89
C VAL A 68 -4.57 -4.17 4.77
N PHE A 69 -5.47 -3.41 5.37
CA PHE A 69 -5.48 -1.96 5.37
C PHE A 69 -5.06 -1.47 6.76
N VAL A 70 -4.00 -0.67 6.83
CA VAL A 70 -3.54 -0.05 8.07
C VAL A 70 -3.76 1.45 8.00
N GLU A 71 -4.56 1.97 8.94
CA GLU A 71 -4.91 3.39 9.00
C GLU A 71 -5.23 3.78 10.46
N GLN A 72 -4.60 4.84 10.94
CA GLN A 72 -4.81 5.29 12.33
C GLN A 72 -5.96 6.30 12.48
N ASN A 73 -6.30 7.04 11.41
CA ASN A 73 -7.36 8.03 11.44
C ASN A 73 -8.74 7.35 11.41
N LYS A 74 -9.53 7.51 12.47
CA LYS A 74 -10.85 6.88 12.58
C LYS A 74 -11.82 7.24 11.45
N LYS A 75 -11.75 8.47 10.93
CA LYS A 75 -12.59 8.89 9.79
C LYS A 75 -12.19 8.16 8.51
N ALA A 76 -10.87 7.99 8.31
CA ALA A 76 -10.34 7.24 7.19
C ALA A 76 -10.69 5.76 7.28
N VAL A 77 -10.57 5.16 8.46
CA VAL A 77 -11.01 3.77 8.71
C VAL A 77 -12.49 3.57 8.39
N ALA A 78 -13.36 4.52 8.78
CA ALA A 78 -14.78 4.47 8.43
C ALA A 78 -14.97 4.54 6.91
N CYS A 79 -14.26 5.43 6.22
CA CYS A 79 -14.28 5.56 4.77
C CYS A 79 -13.82 4.28 4.05
N ILE A 80 -12.74 3.63 4.51
CA ILE A 80 -12.28 2.33 3.99
C ILE A 80 -13.41 1.30 4.08
N LYS A 81 -14.04 1.17 5.25
CA LYS A 81 -15.12 0.18 5.46
C LYS A 81 -16.32 0.44 4.55
N GLU A 82 -16.74 1.70 4.40
CA GLU A 82 -17.81 2.07 3.48
C GLU A 82 -17.45 1.74 2.03
N ASN A 83 -16.24 2.04 1.60
CA ASN A 83 -15.76 1.73 0.27
C ASN A 83 -15.70 0.22 0.01
N LEU A 84 -15.25 -0.57 0.98
CA LEU A 84 -15.21 -2.04 0.91
C LEU A 84 -16.61 -2.63 0.78
N MET A 85 -17.57 -2.14 1.55
CA MET A 85 -18.98 -2.56 1.41
C MET A 85 -19.58 -2.18 0.06
N HIS A 86 -19.34 -0.93 -0.38
CA HIS A 86 -19.83 -0.44 -1.68
C HIS A 86 -19.26 -1.24 -2.87
N THR A 87 -18.04 -1.73 -2.76
CA THR A 87 -17.37 -2.53 -3.80
C THR A 87 -17.59 -4.04 -3.65
N HIS A 88 -18.27 -4.50 -2.59
CA HIS A 88 -18.48 -5.92 -2.24
C HIS A 88 -17.17 -6.71 -2.08
N LEU A 89 -16.14 -6.07 -1.53
CA LEU A 89 -14.81 -6.67 -1.33
C LEU A 89 -14.44 -6.87 0.15
N ASN A 90 -15.39 -6.61 1.06
CA ASN A 90 -15.18 -6.67 2.51
C ASN A 90 -14.74 -8.06 3.01
N ASP A 91 -15.17 -9.15 2.37
CA ASP A 91 -14.87 -10.52 2.81
C ASP A 91 -13.38 -10.89 2.64
N LYS A 92 -12.67 -10.17 1.74
CA LYS A 92 -11.25 -10.35 1.47
C LYS A 92 -10.37 -9.29 2.15
N ALA A 93 -10.96 -8.42 2.98
CA ALA A 93 -10.28 -7.28 3.58
C ALA A 93 -10.13 -7.41 5.10
N VAL A 94 -8.98 -7.01 5.60
CA VAL A 94 -8.73 -6.81 7.04
C VAL A 94 -8.40 -5.35 7.27
N VAL A 95 -9.19 -4.63 8.07
CA VAL A 95 -8.96 -3.22 8.38
C VAL A 95 -8.45 -3.07 9.80
N MET A 96 -7.23 -2.56 9.95
CA MET A 96 -6.56 -2.33 11.22
C MET A 96 -6.54 -0.83 11.56
N SER A 97 -7.34 -0.43 12.55
CA SER A 97 -7.35 0.95 13.07
C SER A 97 -6.19 1.14 14.06
N LYS A 98 -4.97 1.24 13.55
CA LYS A 98 -3.71 1.30 14.30
C LYS A 98 -2.70 2.18 13.57
N ASP A 99 -1.68 2.67 14.29
CA ASP A 99 -0.46 3.15 13.65
C ASP A 99 0.31 1.99 12.98
N VAL A 100 1.19 2.34 12.05
CA VAL A 100 1.89 1.36 11.21
C VAL A 100 2.76 0.42 12.04
N MET A 101 3.54 0.94 13.00
CA MET A 101 4.46 0.11 13.78
C MET A 101 3.72 -0.88 14.70
N THR A 102 2.61 -0.45 15.28
CA THR A 102 1.74 -1.34 16.07
C THR A 102 1.10 -2.41 15.15
N ALA A 103 0.66 -2.03 13.96
CA ALA A 103 0.08 -2.98 13.01
C ALA A 103 1.08 -4.02 12.54
N LEU A 104 2.31 -3.61 12.19
CA LEU A 104 3.38 -4.51 11.77
C LEU A 104 3.70 -5.56 12.85
N ARG A 105 3.83 -5.14 14.12
CA ARG A 105 4.05 -6.08 15.26
C ARG A 105 2.92 -7.10 15.39
N ILE A 106 1.66 -6.67 15.28
CA ILE A 106 0.50 -7.58 15.34
C ILE A 106 0.50 -8.56 14.15
N LEU A 107 0.89 -8.10 12.96
CA LEU A 107 0.95 -8.95 11.76
C LEU A 107 2.11 -9.96 11.85
N GLU A 108 3.22 -9.58 12.45
CA GLU A 108 4.39 -10.45 12.70
C GLU A 108 4.00 -11.75 13.39
N ASP A 109 3.12 -11.66 14.40
CA ASP A 109 2.64 -12.83 15.16
C ASP A 109 1.90 -13.85 14.27
N LYS A 110 1.35 -13.41 13.15
CA LYS A 110 0.64 -14.29 12.19
C LYS A 110 1.59 -15.08 11.29
N LYS A 111 2.87 -14.72 11.25
CA LYS A 111 3.94 -15.39 10.49
C LYS A 111 3.60 -15.63 9.02
N GLN A 112 3.01 -14.62 8.37
CA GLN A 112 2.59 -14.74 6.98
C GLN A 112 3.16 -13.58 6.17
N ALA A 113 4.03 -13.88 5.21
CA ALA A 113 4.56 -12.88 4.29
C ALA A 113 3.48 -12.29 3.38
N PHE A 114 3.75 -11.08 2.88
CA PHE A 114 2.95 -10.41 1.87
C PHE A 114 3.70 -10.42 0.53
N ASP A 115 2.96 -10.56 -0.56
CA ASP A 115 3.53 -10.44 -1.91
C ASP A 115 3.81 -8.98 -2.23
N TYR A 116 2.93 -8.08 -1.78
CA TYR A 116 3.06 -6.64 -1.98
C TYR A 116 2.83 -5.88 -0.69
N ILE A 117 3.72 -4.93 -0.40
CA ILE A 117 3.57 -3.96 0.69
C ILE A 117 3.64 -2.56 0.06
N PHE A 118 2.52 -1.84 0.06
CA PHE A 118 2.45 -0.48 -0.42
C PHE A 118 2.42 0.50 0.76
N MET A 119 3.12 1.62 0.63
CA MET A 119 3.10 2.69 1.61
C MET A 119 3.15 4.07 0.96
N ASP A 120 2.24 4.96 1.39
CA ASP A 120 2.17 6.38 1.03
C ASP A 120 2.13 7.22 2.33
N PRO A 121 3.26 7.30 3.05
CA PRO A 121 3.31 8.01 4.32
C PRO A 121 3.20 9.52 4.14
N PRO A 122 2.80 10.26 5.18
CA PRO A 122 2.93 11.72 5.19
C PRO A 122 4.39 12.12 4.98
N TYR A 123 4.64 12.96 3.98
CA TYR A 123 5.98 13.35 3.56
C TYR A 123 6.80 14.02 4.67
N GLY A 124 8.12 13.88 4.62
CA GLY A 124 9.08 14.53 5.53
C GLY A 124 9.12 13.99 6.96
N LYS A 125 8.49 12.85 7.24
CA LYS A 125 8.49 12.22 8.58
C LYS A 125 9.34 10.96 8.68
N LEU A 126 9.94 10.51 7.58
CA LEU A 126 10.77 9.28 7.49
C LEU A 126 10.05 8.01 7.98
N LEU A 127 8.72 7.99 7.94
CA LEU A 127 7.92 6.83 8.38
C LEU A 127 8.12 5.63 7.46
N GLU A 128 8.38 5.88 6.18
CA GLU A 128 8.78 4.86 5.21
C GLU A 128 10.08 4.17 5.61
N LYS A 129 11.05 4.94 6.08
CA LYS A 129 12.34 4.41 6.57
C LYS A 129 12.14 3.54 7.80
N GLU A 130 11.38 4.01 8.78
CA GLU A 130 11.07 3.26 9.99
C GLU A 130 10.38 1.93 9.68
N ALA A 131 9.39 1.96 8.78
CA ALA A 131 8.68 0.75 8.35
C ALA A 131 9.60 -0.23 7.61
N VAL A 132 10.44 0.24 6.67
CA VAL A 132 11.36 -0.63 5.92
C VAL A 132 12.43 -1.23 6.82
N LEU A 133 12.99 -0.47 7.76
CA LEU A 133 13.95 -1.00 8.74
C LEU A 133 13.32 -2.10 9.62
N TYR A 134 12.05 -1.97 9.99
CA TYR A 134 11.34 -3.04 10.70
C TYR A 134 11.16 -4.28 9.80
N LEU A 135 10.77 -4.07 8.54
CA LEU A 135 10.53 -5.16 7.58
C LEU A 135 11.81 -5.91 7.20
N ASP A 136 12.98 -5.33 7.39
CA ASP A 136 14.26 -5.93 7.01
C ASP A 136 14.57 -7.23 7.78
N GLY A 137 14.14 -7.36 9.00
CA GLY A 137 14.27 -8.61 9.77
C GLY A 137 12.99 -9.42 9.89
N SER A 138 11.90 -8.95 9.25
CA SER A 138 10.55 -9.44 9.49
C SER A 138 10.18 -10.63 8.62
N VAL A 139 9.39 -11.56 9.18
CA VAL A 139 8.74 -12.65 8.44
C VAL A 139 7.60 -12.16 7.55
N LEU A 140 7.25 -10.88 7.60
CA LEU A 140 6.25 -10.27 6.71
C LEU A 140 6.77 -10.09 5.29
N CYS A 141 8.11 -10.16 5.10
CA CYS A 141 8.78 -10.07 3.81
C CYS A 141 9.60 -11.33 3.55
N ASP A 142 9.40 -11.94 2.41
CA ASP A 142 10.25 -12.99 1.86
C ASP A 142 10.97 -12.53 0.59
N GLU A 143 11.62 -13.43 -0.12
CA GLU A 143 12.37 -13.17 -1.36
C GLU A 143 11.49 -12.71 -2.53
N ASN A 144 10.18 -13.00 -2.48
CA ASN A 144 9.21 -12.63 -3.51
C ASN A 144 8.48 -11.32 -3.18
N THR A 145 8.63 -10.80 -1.96
CA THR A 145 7.96 -9.59 -1.52
C THR A 145 8.46 -8.37 -2.28
N THR A 146 7.55 -7.60 -2.85
CA THR A 146 7.84 -6.28 -3.41
C THR A 146 7.27 -5.20 -2.50
N ILE A 147 8.14 -4.33 -1.98
CA ILE A 147 7.75 -3.12 -1.23
C ILE A 147 7.69 -1.97 -2.22
N ILE A 148 6.61 -1.19 -2.19
CA ILE A 148 6.39 -0.02 -3.03
C ILE A 148 6.19 1.19 -2.14
N ILE A 149 7.02 2.22 -2.33
CA ILE A 149 6.96 3.46 -1.55
C ILE A 149 6.59 4.60 -2.47
N GLU A 150 5.45 5.27 -2.21
CA GLU A 150 5.13 6.56 -2.81
C GLU A 150 5.79 7.67 -1.99
N SER A 151 6.48 8.59 -2.65
CA SER A 151 7.20 9.68 -1.99
C SER A 151 7.30 10.91 -2.88
N ASP A 152 7.70 12.05 -2.30
CA ASP A 152 8.12 13.23 -3.05
C ASP A 152 9.32 12.92 -3.96
N LEU A 153 9.51 13.73 -5.01
CA LEU A 153 10.61 13.59 -5.95
C LEU A 153 11.98 13.68 -5.25
N ASP A 154 12.09 14.55 -4.25
CA ASP A 154 13.34 14.84 -3.55
C ASP A 154 13.63 13.87 -2.40
N THR A 155 12.75 12.89 -2.15
CA THR A 155 13.01 11.89 -1.11
C THR A 155 14.19 11.02 -1.50
N GLU A 156 15.20 10.97 -0.63
CA GLU A 156 16.39 10.15 -0.82
C GLU A 156 16.24 8.78 -0.15
N PHE A 157 16.67 7.74 -0.83
CA PHE A 157 16.66 6.35 -0.38
C PHE A 157 18.07 5.75 -0.23
N SER A 158 19.10 6.59 -0.07
CA SER A 158 20.49 6.14 0.12
C SER A 158 20.64 5.15 1.28
N TRP A 159 19.84 5.31 2.32
CA TRP A 159 19.82 4.44 3.50
C TRP A 159 19.36 2.99 3.20
N VAL A 160 18.72 2.73 2.07
CA VAL A 160 18.34 1.36 1.66
C VAL A 160 19.55 0.48 1.44
N MET A 161 20.69 1.07 1.09
CA MET A 161 21.95 0.32 0.90
C MET A 161 22.40 -0.40 2.18
N ASP A 162 22.05 0.13 3.35
CA ASP A 162 22.40 -0.41 4.67
C ASP A 162 21.39 -1.47 5.17
N THR A 163 20.42 -1.86 4.34
CA THR A 163 19.42 -2.88 4.64
C THR A 163 19.61 -4.13 3.77
N GLY A 164 18.85 -5.19 4.08
CA GLY A 164 18.73 -6.39 3.25
C GLY A 164 17.93 -6.18 1.96
N PHE A 165 17.50 -4.94 1.66
CA PHE A 165 16.75 -4.61 0.44
C PHE A 165 17.61 -3.90 -0.60
N THR A 166 17.18 -3.97 -1.85
CA THR A 166 17.73 -3.21 -2.98
C THR A 166 16.61 -2.50 -3.73
N ILE A 167 16.92 -1.33 -4.29
CA ILE A 167 16.01 -0.62 -5.20
C ILE A 167 16.07 -1.32 -6.56
N THR A 168 14.96 -1.94 -6.97
CA THR A 168 14.88 -2.64 -8.26
C THR A 168 14.32 -1.76 -9.36
N LYS A 169 13.54 -0.73 -8.99
CA LYS A 169 12.90 0.18 -9.94
C LYS A 169 12.49 1.49 -9.28
N GLU A 170 12.55 2.58 -10.03
CA GLU A 170 11.88 3.83 -9.70
C GLU A 170 10.97 4.26 -10.86
N LYS A 171 9.78 4.72 -10.54
CA LYS A 171 8.84 5.32 -11.49
C LYS A 171 8.55 6.76 -11.08
N ILE A 172 9.09 7.69 -11.84
CA ILE A 172 8.92 9.13 -11.60
C ILE A 172 7.66 9.62 -12.30
N TYR A 173 6.85 10.39 -11.58
CA TYR A 173 5.69 11.12 -12.06
C TYR A 173 5.96 12.64 -11.99
N LYS A 174 4.95 13.45 -12.28
CA LYS A 174 5.12 14.93 -12.29
C LYS A 174 5.43 15.52 -10.90
N THR A 175 4.91 14.91 -9.82
CA THR A 175 4.95 15.49 -8.45
C THR A 175 5.40 14.50 -7.38
N ASN A 176 5.53 13.23 -7.72
CA ASN A 176 5.88 12.14 -6.80
C ASN A 176 6.60 11.04 -7.56
N LYS A 177 7.10 10.05 -6.85
CA LYS A 177 7.68 8.84 -7.42
C LYS A 177 7.24 7.61 -6.65
N HIS A 178 7.27 6.46 -7.32
CA HIS A 178 7.21 5.15 -6.70
C HIS A 178 8.59 4.50 -6.74
N THR A 179 9.08 4.09 -5.59
CA THR A 179 10.34 3.34 -5.43
C THR A 179 10.00 1.91 -5.04
N PHE A 180 10.55 0.95 -5.79
CA PHE A 180 10.30 -0.47 -5.60
C PHE A 180 11.52 -1.11 -4.96
N LEU A 181 11.30 -1.84 -3.85
CA LEU A 181 12.34 -2.56 -3.13
C LEU A 181 12.04 -4.06 -3.16
N GLN A 182 13.11 -4.87 -3.25
CA GLN A 182 13.08 -6.31 -3.06
C GLN A 182 14.26 -6.75 -2.21
N ARG A 183 14.23 -7.93 -1.61
CA ARG A 183 15.39 -8.48 -0.90
C ARG A 183 16.57 -8.67 -1.85
N LYS A 184 17.79 -8.47 -1.29
CA LYS A 184 19.06 -8.74 -1.99
C LYS A 184 19.27 -10.21 -2.23
#